data_2acae06c52fea97af8d4d2e59be10c33
#
_entry.id   2acae06c52fea97af8d4d2e59be10c33
#
_cell.length_a   1.000
_cell.length_b   1.000
_cell.length_c   1.000
_cell.angle_alpha   90.00
_cell.angle_beta   90.00
_cell.angle_gamma   90.00
#
_symmetry.space_group_name_H-M   'P 1'
#
loop_
_entity.id
_entity.type
_entity.pdbx_description
1 polymer ?
#
loop_
_entity_poly.entity_id
_entity_poly.type
_entity_poly.pdbx_seq_one_letter_code
_entity_poly.pdbx_strand_id
1 'polypeptide(L)'
;MAEGQKIAIATYLDFAISKQASDVHITVGVPVMVRVDGKLIAIPDAPVVTPEHVVEIITTFIPPELMVTLKQRREVDFSFGYLSMRFRANVYYQKNYISASLRLLPKEIADFKSLGLPPILEKFTEHNQGFVIITGPTGSGKSTTLAAIIDKINTEKRKHIVTIEDPIEYVFDHKKSIISQREIGSDTNSYARALRSALREDLDVVLIGEMRDLETIEAALTLAETGHLV
;
A
#
# COMPACT_ATOMS: atom_id res chain seq x y z
N MET A 1 22.73 -34.57 -10.98
CA MET A 1 21.46 -33.79 -11.05
C MET A 1 21.67 -32.60 -10.14
N ALA A 2 21.79 -31.41 -10.73
CA ALA A 2 22.10 -30.20 -9.98
C ALA A 2 20.94 -29.91 -9.01
N GLU A 3 21.27 -29.70 -7.74
CA GLU A 3 20.36 -29.12 -6.74
C GLU A 3 19.82 -27.81 -7.30
N GLY A 4 18.53 -27.84 -7.69
CA GLY A 4 17.81 -26.65 -8.15
C GLY A 4 17.83 -25.63 -7.02
N GLN A 5 18.62 -24.56 -7.19
CA GLN A 5 18.59 -23.38 -6.34
C GLN A 5 17.11 -22.95 -6.26
N LYS A 6 16.49 -23.11 -5.09
CA LYS A 6 15.26 -22.41 -4.73
C LYS A 6 15.60 -20.93 -4.81
N ILE A 7 15.33 -20.31 -5.96
CA ILE A 7 15.46 -18.86 -6.11
C ILE A 7 14.30 -18.28 -5.33
N ALA A 8 14.54 -17.95 -4.07
CA ALA A 8 13.56 -17.31 -3.23
C ALA A 8 13.22 -15.94 -3.85
N ILE A 9 11.95 -15.57 -3.89
CA ILE A 9 11.50 -14.22 -4.30
C ILE A 9 12.33 -13.12 -3.63
N ALA A 10 12.85 -13.37 -2.43
CA ALA A 10 13.73 -12.50 -1.67
C ALA A 10 14.86 -11.89 -2.52
N THR A 11 15.57 -12.69 -3.30
CA THR A 11 16.68 -12.21 -4.15
C THR A 11 16.20 -11.16 -5.17
N TYR A 12 15.01 -11.34 -5.73
CA TYR A 12 14.44 -10.39 -6.69
C TYR A 12 13.96 -9.11 -6.02
N LEU A 13 13.36 -9.23 -4.83
CA LEU A 13 12.92 -8.08 -4.05
C LEU A 13 14.11 -7.27 -3.52
N ASP A 14 15.16 -7.93 -3.05
CA ASP A 14 16.42 -7.27 -2.61
C ASP A 14 17.04 -6.47 -3.75
N PHE A 15 17.10 -7.05 -4.95
CA PHE A 15 17.60 -6.34 -6.12
C PHE A 15 16.71 -5.13 -6.46
N ALA A 16 15.39 -5.31 -6.46
CA ALA A 16 14.44 -4.23 -6.75
C ALA A 16 14.59 -3.07 -5.73
N ILE A 17 14.70 -3.38 -4.44
CA ILE A 17 14.91 -2.39 -3.38
C ILE A 17 16.25 -1.67 -3.57
N SER A 18 17.34 -2.41 -3.83
CA SER A 18 18.68 -1.84 -4.01
C SER A 18 18.78 -0.89 -5.20
N LYS A 19 17.95 -1.09 -6.22
CA LYS A 19 17.87 -0.27 -7.44
C LYS A 19 16.78 0.78 -7.40
N GLN A 20 16.04 0.91 -6.28
CA GLN A 20 14.90 1.79 -6.15
C GLN A 20 13.89 1.59 -7.30
N ALA A 21 13.68 0.32 -7.68
CA ALA A 21 12.75 -0.02 -8.74
C ALA A 21 11.31 0.32 -8.32
N SER A 22 10.51 0.77 -9.27
CA SER A 22 9.09 1.02 -9.02
C SER A 22 8.24 -0.25 -9.08
N ASP A 23 8.61 -1.19 -9.96
CA ASP A 23 7.83 -2.40 -10.19
C ASP A 23 8.76 -3.61 -10.44
N VAL A 24 8.26 -4.81 -10.07
CA VAL A 24 8.86 -6.11 -10.41
C VAL A 24 7.83 -6.91 -11.23
N HIS A 25 8.26 -7.47 -12.34
CA HIS A 25 7.42 -8.28 -13.21
C HIS A 25 7.95 -9.71 -13.30
N ILE A 26 7.08 -10.66 -13.00
CA ILE A 26 7.36 -12.10 -13.03
C ILE A 26 6.42 -12.73 -14.06
N THR A 27 6.97 -13.14 -15.20
CA THR A 27 6.19 -13.73 -16.28
C THR A 27 6.98 -14.82 -17.01
N VAL A 28 6.27 -15.82 -17.49
CA VAL A 28 6.88 -16.96 -18.20
C VAL A 28 7.52 -16.51 -19.51
N GLY A 29 8.72 -17.04 -19.80
CA GLY A 29 9.42 -16.86 -21.07
C GLY A 29 10.46 -15.74 -21.09
N VAL A 30 10.59 -14.99 -20.00
CA VAL A 30 11.64 -13.96 -19.81
C VAL A 30 12.21 -14.05 -18.39
N PRO A 31 13.42 -13.53 -18.12
CA PRO A 31 13.90 -13.35 -16.75
C PRO A 31 12.96 -12.45 -15.96
N VAL A 32 13.04 -12.47 -14.63
CA VAL A 32 12.35 -11.48 -13.80
C VAL A 32 12.85 -10.10 -14.18
N MET A 33 11.90 -9.20 -14.46
CA MET A 33 12.18 -7.83 -14.89
C MET A 33 11.85 -6.85 -13.78
N VAL A 34 12.60 -5.78 -13.69
CA VAL A 34 12.31 -4.64 -12.80
C VAL A 34 12.21 -3.36 -13.59
N ARG A 35 11.41 -2.40 -13.09
CA ARG A 35 11.33 -1.07 -13.67
C ARG A 35 12.15 -0.09 -12.86
N VAL A 36 13.19 0.44 -13.47
CA VAL A 36 14.09 1.46 -12.88
C VAL A 36 14.07 2.68 -13.80
N ASP A 37 13.83 3.86 -13.25
CA ASP A 37 13.74 5.13 -14.00
C ASP A 37 12.85 5.03 -15.26
N GLY A 38 11.70 4.37 -15.13
CA GLY A 38 10.74 4.15 -16.21
C GLY A 38 11.11 3.05 -17.22
N LYS A 39 12.33 2.49 -17.16
CA LYS A 39 12.80 1.46 -18.09
C LYS A 39 12.72 0.07 -17.48
N LEU A 40 12.26 -0.90 -18.25
CA LEU A 40 12.29 -2.32 -17.87
C LEU A 40 13.69 -2.88 -18.13
N ILE A 41 14.30 -3.46 -17.10
CA ILE A 41 15.58 -4.16 -17.18
C ILE A 41 15.46 -5.57 -16.59
N ALA A 42 16.17 -6.53 -17.14
CA ALA A 42 16.27 -7.87 -16.57
C ALA A 42 17.15 -7.82 -15.30
N ILE A 43 16.77 -8.62 -14.30
CA ILE A 43 17.66 -8.84 -13.15
C ILE A 43 18.87 -9.64 -13.67
N PRO A 44 20.13 -9.18 -13.40
CA PRO A 44 21.32 -9.89 -13.83
C PRO A 44 21.34 -11.33 -13.31
N ASP A 45 21.79 -12.25 -14.16
CA ASP A 45 21.90 -13.68 -13.86
C ASP A 45 20.60 -14.39 -13.47
N ALA A 46 19.46 -13.70 -13.55
CA ALA A 46 18.16 -14.34 -13.34
C ALA A 46 17.84 -15.29 -14.50
N PRO A 47 17.43 -16.53 -14.21
CA PRO A 47 17.03 -17.48 -15.25
C PRO A 47 15.74 -17.02 -15.92
N VAL A 48 15.52 -17.52 -17.14
CA VAL A 48 14.20 -17.40 -17.80
C VAL A 48 13.16 -18.12 -16.95
N VAL A 49 12.08 -17.43 -16.63
CA VAL A 49 11.01 -17.98 -15.79
C VAL A 49 10.23 -19.05 -16.57
N THR A 50 10.15 -20.25 -16.00
CA THR A 50 9.31 -21.34 -16.52
C THR A 50 7.92 -21.35 -15.88
N PRO A 51 6.94 -22.09 -16.41
CA PRO A 51 5.64 -22.24 -15.76
C PRO A 51 5.70 -22.78 -14.34
N GLU A 52 6.64 -23.69 -14.05
CA GLU A 52 6.86 -24.25 -12.71
C GLU A 52 7.47 -23.20 -11.77
N HIS A 53 8.51 -22.48 -12.24
CA HIS A 53 9.17 -21.44 -11.46
C HIS A 53 8.22 -20.31 -11.06
N VAL A 54 7.31 -19.87 -11.94
CA VAL A 54 6.37 -18.80 -11.59
C VAL A 54 5.44 -19.23 -10.45
N VAL A 55 5.00 -20.49 -10.46
CA VAL A 55 4.15 -21.04 -9.40
C VAL A 55 4.93 -21.11 -8.08
N GLU A 56 6.17 -21.61 -8.10
CA GLU A 56 7.03 -21.66 -6.92
C GLU A 56 7.23 -20.27 -6.32
N ILE A 57 7.61 -19.28 -7.14
CA ILE A 57 7.83 -17.91 -6.67
C ILE A 57 6.57 -17.34 -6.05
N ILE A 58 5.41 -17.43 -6.74
CA ILE A 58 4.17 -16.83 -6.29
C ILE A 58 3.68 -17.48 -4.99
N THR A 59 3.81 -18.79 -4.84
CA THR A 59 3.40 -19.48 -3.62
C THR A 59 4.20 -19.07 -2.37
N THR A 60 5.34 -18.40 -2.52
CA THR A 60 6.13 -17.93 -1.37
C THR A 60 5.57 -16.66 -0.72
N PHE A 61 4.74 -15.89 -1.42
CA PHE A 61 4.25 -14.61 -0.90
C PHE A 61 2.73 -14.42 -1.00
N ILE A 62 2.02 -15.25 -1.79
CA ILE A 62 0.55 -15.17 -1.88
C ILE A 62 -0.08 -15.86 -0.67
N PRO A 63 -1.03 -15.22 0.04
CA PRO A 63 -1.83 -15.88 1.07
C PRO A 63 -2.56 -17.12 0.53
N PRO A 64 -2.58 -18.24 1.27
CA PRO A 64 -3.21 -19.50 0.80
C PRO A 64 -4.68 -19.35 0.37
N GLU A 65 -5.44 -18.52 1.06
CA GLU A 65 -6.85 -18.21 0.76
C GLU A 65 -7.00 -17.50 -0.60
N LEU A 66 -6.04 -16.64 -0.96
CA LEU A 66 -6.05 -15.94 -2.24
C LEU A 66 -5.67 -16.84 -3.41
N MET A 67 -4.96 -17.95 -3.18
CA MET A 67 -4.73 -18.96 -4.22
C MET A 67 -6.03 -19.60 -4.72
N VAL A 68 -7.01 -19.79 -3.83
CA VAL A 68 -8.33 -20.28 -4.22
C VAL A 68 -9.05 -19.26 -5.07
N THR A 69 -9.03 -18.00 -4.65
CA THR A 69 -9.63 -16.87 -5.40
C THR A 69 -8.97 -16.70 -6.77
N LEU A 70 -7.64 -16.78 -6.85
CA LEU A 70 -6.87 -16.69 -8.10
C LEU A 70 -7.30 -17.78 -9.10
N LYS A 71 -7.51 -19.02 -8.65
CA LYS A 71 -8.00 -20.10 -9.52
C LYS A 71 -9.41 -19.86 -10.06
N GLN A 72 -10.27 -19.21 -9.26
CA GLN A 72 -11.66 -18.92 -9.61
C GLN A 72 -11.81 -17.67 -10.48
N ARG A 73 -11.19 -16.56 -10.05
CA ARG A 73 -11.35 -15.23 -10.65
C ARG A 73 -10.32 -14.92 -11.72
N ARG A 74 -9.22 -15.70 -11.77
CA ARG A 74 -8.09 -15.55 -12.68
C ARG A 74 -7.18 -14.36 -12.38
N GLU A 75 -7.51 -13.58 -11.36
CA GLU A 75 -6.71 -12.45 -10.88
C GLU A 75 -6.99 -12.19 -9.41
N VAL A 76 -5.99 -11.66 -8.70
CA VAL A 76 -6.10 -11.18 -7.32
C VAL A 76 -5.16 -10.03 -7.09
N ASP A 77 -5.62 -9.05 -6.32
CA ASP A 77 -4.82 -7.94 -5.79
C ASP A 77 -4.67 -8.11 -4.28
N PHE A 78 -3.48 -7.85 -3.77
CA PHE A 78 -3.20 -7.84 -2.33
C PHE A 78 -1.90 -7.10 -2.07
N SER A 79 -1.65 -6.79 -0.79
CA SER A 79 -0.39 -6.22 -0.37
C SER A 79 0.35 -7.15 0.58
N PHE A 80 1.67 -7.10 0.57
CA PHE A 80 2.50 -7.84 1.52
C PHE A 80 3.74 -7.04 1.91
N GLY A 81 4.26 -7.34 3.11
CA GLY A 81 5.50 -6.76 3.61
C GLY A 81 6.72 -7.62 3.28
N TYR A 82 7.84 -6.99 2.91
CA TYR A 82 9.13 -7.63 2.82
C TYR A 82 10.20 -6.69 3.35
N LEU A 83 10.96 -7.12 4.36
CA LEU A 83 11.84 -6.23 5.14
C LEU A 83 11.05 -5.02 5.68
N SER A 84 11.54 -3.81 5.44
CA SER A 84 10.87 -2.56 5.81
C SER A 84 10.05 -1.96 4.67
N MET A 85 9.83 -2.69 3.59
CA MET A 85 9.09 -2.25 2.41
C MET A 85 7.73 -2.94 2.31
N ARG A 86 6.77 -2.27 1.69
CA ARG A 86 5.48 -2.85 1.34
C ARG A 86 5.35 -2.93 -0.18
N PHE A 87 4.77 -4.02 -0.64
CA PHE A 87 4.54 -4.30 -2.04
C PHE A 87 3.05 -4.49 -2.28
N ARG A 88 2.53 -3.86 -3.33
CA ARG A 88 1.22 -4.19 -3.89
C ARG A 88 1.42 -5.21 -5.00
N ALA A 89 0.76 -6.34 -4.90
CA ALA A 89 0.83 -7.43 -5.84
C ALA A 89 -0.47 -7.54 -6.63
N ASN A 90 -0.37 -7.59 -7.94
CA ASN A 90 -1.42 -8.11 -8.83
C ASN A 90 -0.92 -9.43 -9.40
N VAL A 91 -1.60 -10.53 -9.09
CA VAL A 91 -1.30 -11.87 -9.61
C VAL A 91 -2.45 -12.28 -10.53
N TYR A 92 -2.14 -12.66 -11.75
CA TYR A 92 -3.13 -12.89 -12.80
C TYR A 92 -2.72 -13.99 -13.77
N TYR A 93 -3.69 -14.50 -14.51
CA TYR A 93 -3.44 -15.44 -15.61
C TYR A 93 -3.30 -14.70 -16.94
N GLN A 94 -2.25 -15.07 -17.71
CA GLN A 94 -2.09 -14.69 -19.11
C GLN A 94 -1.61 -15.90 -19.92
N LYS A 95 -2.16 -16.13 -21.12
CA LYS A 95 -1.81 -17.27 -21.99
C LYS A 95 -1.79 -18.62 -21.24
N ASN A 96 -2.73 -18.80 -20.30
CA ASN A 96 -2.87 -19.96 -19.40
C ASN A 96 -1.76 -20.14 -18.35
N TYR A 97 -0.82 -19.22 -18.23
CA TYR A 97 0.20 -19.20 -17.18
C TYR A 97 -0.11 -18.10 -16.15
N ILE A 98 0.35 -18.31 -14.91
CA ILE A 98 0.30 -17.28 -13.87
C ILE A 98 1.42 -16.29 -14.13
N SER A 99 1.15 -15.02 -13.82
CA SER A 99 2.11 -13.92 -13.83
C SER A 99 1.87 -13.02 -12.64
N ALA A 100 2.86 -12.24 -12.25
CA ALA A 100 2.72 -11.26 -11.18
C ALA A 100 3.37 -9.93 -11.55
N SER A 101 2.72 -8.85 -11.15
CA SER A 101 3.27 -7.50 -11.13
C SER A 101 3.27 -7.00 -9.69
N LEU A 102 4.45 -6.66 -9.19
CA LEU A 102 4.63 -6.19 -7.81
C LEU A 102 5.07 -4.73 -7.89
N ARG A 103 4.33 -3.82 -7.26
CA ARG A 103 4.69 -2.41 -7.13
C ARG A 103 5.28 -2.16 -5.76
N LEU A 104 6.46 -1.54 -5.73
CA LEU A 104 7.06 -1.08 -4.49
C LEU A 104 6.35 0.18 -4.03
N LEU A 105 5.89 0.20 -2.78
CA LEU A 105 5.32 1.39 -2.19
C LEU A 105 6.42 2.25 -1.56
N PRO A 106 6.38 3.58 -1.74
CA PRO A 106 7.39 4.46 -1.19
C PRO A 106 7.40 4.40 0.33
N LYS A 107 8.59 4.29 0.92
CA LYS A 107 8.78 4.35 2.36
C LYS A 107 8.95 5.79 2.86
N GLU A 108 9.62 6.63 2.07
CA GLU A 108 9.87 8.00 2.44
C GLU A 108 8.66 8.86 2.12
N ILE A 109 8.19 9.57 3.14
CA ILE A 109 7.10 10.54 3.02
C ILE A 109 7.76 11.91 2.93
N ALA A 110 7.55 12.56 1.80
CA ALA A 110 8.07 13.90 1.57
C ALA A 110 7.38 14.92 2.48
N ASP A 111 8.14 15.85 3.03
CA ASP A 111 7.61 16.90 3.89
C ASP A 111 6.92 18.04 3.10
N PHE A 112 6.20 18.91 3.80
CA PHE A 112 5.46 20.03 3.21
C PHE A 112 6.33 20.92 2.32
N LYS A 113 7.56 21.17 2.74
CA LYS A 113 8.47 22.08 2.05
C LYS A 113 8.97 21.46 0.74
N SER A 114 9.38 20.19 0.78
CA SER A 114 9.86 19.47 -0.43
C SER A 114 8.75 19.25 -1.44
N LEU A 115 7.49 19.13 -0.98
CA LEU A 115 6.31 19.04 -1.85
C LEU A 115 5.85 20.41 -2.39
N GLY A 116 6.41 21.52 -1.90
CA GLY A 116 5.96 22.86 -2.26
C GLY A 116 4.52 23.17 -1.84
N LEU A 117 4.02 22.52 -0.79
CA LEU A 117 2.66 22.69 -0.32
C LEU A 117 2.49 24.07 0.34
N PRO A 118 1.32 24.73 0.15
CA PRO A 118 1.03 26.00 0.80
C PRO A 118 1.08 25.86 2.34
N PRO A 119 1.72 26.82 3.07
CA PRO A 119 1.85 26.74 4.52
C PRO A 119 0.52 26.67 5.27
N ILE A 120 -0.58 27.12 4.66
CA ILE A 120 -1.92 27.05 5.25
C ILE A 120 -2.35 25.60 5.55
N LEU A 121 -1.85 24.62 4.77
CA LEU A 121 -2.18 23.20 4.98
C LEU A 121 -1.59 22.67 6.28
N GLU A 122 -0.49 23.25 6.77
CA GLU A 122 0.09 22.88 8.07
C GLU A 122 -0.88 23.16 9.21
N LYS A 123 -1.73 24.19 9.09
CA LYS A 123 -2.73 24.52 10.13
C LYS A 123 -3.73 23.38 10.34
N PHE A 124 -4.01 22.57 9.33
CA PHE A 124 -4.91 21.41 9.51
C PHE A 124 -4.35 20.40 10.51
N THR A 125 -3.02 20.32 10.63
CA THR A 125 -2.38 19.43 11.61
C THR A 125 -2.53 19.94 13.05
N GLU A 126 -2.88 21.21 13.26
CA GLU A 126 -3.05 21.80 14.59
C GLU A 126 -4.43 21.51 15.19
N HIS A 127 -5.43 21.20 14.36
CA HIS A 127 -6.78 20.91 14.82
C HIS A 127 -6.83 19.60 15.61
N ASN A 128 -7.67 19.58 16.64
CA ASN A 128 -7.95 18.38 17.40
C ASN A 128 -9.18 17.64 16.88
N GLN A 129 -10.07 18.35 16.19
CA GLN A 129 -11.29 17.81 15.60
C GLN A 129 -11.64 18.56 14.32
N GLY A 130 -12.46 17.96 13.48
CA GLY A 130 -12.96 18.58 12.27
C GLY A 130 -12.91 17.64 11.08
N PHE A 131 -13.33 18.15 9.93
CA PHE A 131 -13.42 17.39 8.70
C PHE A 131 -12.66 18.11 7.58
N VAL A 132 -11.61 17.49 7.06
CA VAL A 132 -10.77 18.00 5.98
C VAL A 132 -10.93 17.11 4.77
N ILE A 133 -11.28 17.69 3.63
CA ILE A 133 -11.43 16.96 2.37
C ILE A 133 -10.37 17.42 1.37
N ILE A 134 -9.66 16.47 0.78
CA ILE A 134 -8.74 16.69 -0.35
C ILE A 134 -9.35 16.05 -1.58
N THR A 135 -9.61 16.86 -2.61
CA THR A 135 -10.22 16.42 -3.85
C THR A 135 -9.39 16.81 -5.07
N GLY A 136 -9.55 16.10 -6.15
CA GLY A 136 -8.84 16.33 -7.41
C GLY A 136 -8.77 15.09 -8.29
N PRO A 137 -8.30 15.19 -9.53
CA PRO A 137 -8.16 14.07 -10.45
C PRO A 137 -7.08 13.07 -9.98
N THR A 138 -7.06 11.89 -10.59
CA THR A 138 -6.00 10.90 -10.35
C THR A 138 -4.63 11.50 -10.69
N GLY A 139 -3.62 11.22 -9.86
CA GLY A 139 -2.26 11.74 -10.07
C GLY A 139 -2.04 13.20 -9.66
N SER A 140 -3.05 13.87 -9.05
CA SER A 140 -2.91 15.28 -8.58
C SER A 140 -2.16 15.44 -7.26
N GLY A 141 -1.67 14.37 -6.64
CA GLY A 141 -0.93 14.42 -5.38
C GLY A 141 -1.79 14.34 -4.11
N LYS A 142 -3.08 13.94 -4.21
CA LYS A 142 -3.97 13.81 -3.03
C LYS A 142 -3.38 12.94 -1.93
N SER A 143 -3.04 11.70 -2.24
CA SER A 143 -2.48 10.74 -1.28
C SER A 143 -1.15 11.21 -0.72
N THR A 144 -0.30 11.82 -1.56
CA THR A 144 0.98 12.38 -1.14
C THR A 144 0.80 13.54 -0.15
N THR A 145 -0.18 14.41 -0.41
CA THR A 145 -0.53 15.53 0.49
C THR A 145 -1.09 15.01 1.82
N LEU A 146 -2.01 14.03 1.77
CA LEU A 146 -2.55 13.38 2.97
C LEU A 146 -1.45 12.70 3.77
N ALA A 147 -0.54 11.99 3.11
CA ALA A 147 0.60 11.35 3.76
C ALA A 147 1.48 12.36 4.48
N ALA A 148 1.79 13.51 3.87
CA ALA A 148 2.55 14.57 4.51
C ALA A 148 1.84 15.14 5.75
N ILE A 149 0.52 15.34 5.69
CA ILE A 149 -0.30 15.80 6.83
C ILE A 149 -0.23 14.78 7.99
N ILE A 150 -0.49 13.50 7.68
CA ILE A 150 -0.44 12.44 8.70
C ILE A 150 0.95 12.29 9.29
N ASP A 151 2.00 12.31 8.47
CA ASP A 151 3.38 12.17 8.96
C ASP A 151 3.80 13.36 9.85
N LYS A 152 3.35 14.58 9.54
CA LYS A 152 3.56 15.74 10.38
C LYS A 152 2.87 15.59 11.73
N ILE A 153 1.60 15.17 11.76
CA ILE A 153 0.88 14.88 13.02
C ILE A 153 1.63 13.80 13.81
N ASN A 154 2.03 12.71 13.17
CA ASN A 154 2.78 11.61 13.76
C ASN A 154 4.12 12.06 14.37
N THR A 155 4.80 12.98 13.70
CA THR A 155 6.10 13.51 14.14
C THR A 155 5.98 14.49 15.30
N GLU A 156 4.94 15.31 15.34
CA GLU A 156 4.83 16.43 16.26
C GLU A 156 3.91 16.16 17.45
N LYS A 157 2.87 15.32 17.29
CA LYS A 157 1.82 15.09 18.27
C LYS A 157 1.84 13.66 18.83
N ARG A 158 1.20 13.48 19.98
CA ARG A 158 1.00 12.19 20.66
C ARG A 158 -0.46 11.79 20.51
N LYS A 159 -0.79 11.17 19.39
CA LYS A 159 -2.14 10.83 18.96
C LYS A 159 -2.24 9.38 18.57
N HIS A 160 -3.45 8.82 18.63
CA HIS A 160 -3.75 7.58 17.94
C HIS A 160 -4.35 7.92 16.57
N ILE A 161 -3.63 7.55 15.52
CA ILE A 161 -4.00 7.81 14.13
C ILE A 161 -4.43 6.48 13.52
N VAL A 162 -5.63 6.43 12.96
CA VAL A 162 -6.11 5.27 12.19
C VAL A 162 -6.18 5.65 10.73
N THR A 163 -5.64 4.83 9.84
CA THR A 163 -5.87 4.98 8.41
C THR A 163 -6.67 3.80 7.87
N ILE A 164 -7.59 4.08 6.94
CA ILE A 164 -8.41 3.08 6.25
C ILE A 164 -8.26 3.35 4.76
N GLU A 165 -7.65 2.42 4.04
CA GLU A 165 -7.18 2.63 2.67
C GLU A 165 -7.49 1.44 1.77
N ASP A 166 -7.56 1.67 0.45
CA ASP A 166 -7.79 0.64 -0.57
C ASP A 166 -6.99 0.93 -1.86
N PRO A 167 -5.74 0.47 -1.90
CA PRO A 167 -4.90 -0.09 -0.84
C PRO A 167 -4.13 0.98 -0.06
N ILE A 168 -3.32 0.57 0.95
CA ILE A 168 -2.34 1.42 1.60
C ILE A 168 -1.29 1.88 0.57
N GLU A 169 -1.11 3.21 0.44
CA GLU A 169 -0.14 3.80 -0.50
C GLU A 169 1.18 4.20 0.17
N TYR A 170 1.16 4.57 1.45
CA TYR A 170 2.33 4.95 2.25
C TYR A 170 2.34 4.18 3.56
N VAL A 171 3.50 3.67 3.95
CA VAL A 171 3.68 3.01 5.24
C VAL A 171 4.25 3.99 6.25
N PHE A 172 3.56 4.15 7.38
CA PHE A 172 3.99 5.03 8.45
C PHE A 172 4.67 4.25 9.57
N ASP A 173 5.87 4.66 9.95
CA ASP A 173 6.48 4.20 11.19
C ASP A 173 5.83 4.93 12.38
N HIS A 174 5.74 4.27 13.54
CA HIS A 174 5.36 4.95 14.77
C HIS A 174 6.45 5.95 15.17
N LYS A 175 6.06 7.21 15.43
CA LYS A 175 6.96 8.25 15.91
C LYS A 175 6.51 8.72 17.30
N LYS A 176 5.94 9.93 17.41
CA LYS A 176 5.31 10.37 18.66
C LYS A 176 3.89 9.83 18.82
N SER A 177 3.23 9.52 17.71
CA SER A 177 1.89 8.95 17.67
C SER A 177 1.93 7.43 17.43
N ILE A 178 0.82 6.77 17.75
CA ILE A 178 0.55 5.39 17.32
C ILE A 178 -0.21 5.47 16.01
N ILE A 179 0.18 4.70 15.01
CA ILE A 179 -0.54 4.61 13.73
C ILE A 179 -1.04 3.19 13.51
N SER A 180 -2.34 3.06 13.30
CA SER A 180 -3.00 1.82 12.92
C SER A 180 -3.49 1.93 11.47
N GLN A 181 -2.79 1.30 10.54
CA GLN A 181 -3.16 1.29 9.13
C GLN A 181 -3.97 0.04 8.80
N ARG A 182 -5.12 0.21 8.16
CA ARG A 182 -6.06 -0.87 7.83
C ARG A 182 -6.38 -0.85 6.34
N GLU A 183 -6.06 -1.93 5.65
CA GLU A 183 -6.32 -2.10 4.22
C GLU A 183 -7.64 -2.83 4.00
N ILE A 184 -8.45 -2.34 3.06
CA ILE A 184 -9.67 -3.03 2.63
C ILE A 184 -9.29 -4.36 1.97
N GLY A 185 -10.02 -5.40 2.31
CA GLY A 185 -9.78 -6.76 1.79
C GLY A 185 -8.79 -7.59 2.60
N SER A 186 -7.81 -6.94 3.26
CA SER A 186 -6.82 -7.61 4.12
C SER A 186 -7.17 -7.48 5.61
N ASP A 187 -7.35 -6.25 6.09
CA ASP A 187 -7.53 -5.95 7.52
C ASP A 187 -8.98 -5.64 7.87
N THR A 188 -9.76 -5.27 6.89
CA THR A 188 -11.19 -4.96 7.04
C THR A 188 -11.96 -5.21 5.73
N ASN A 189 -13.27 -5.40 5.83
CA ASN A 189 -14.10 -5.73 4.67
C ASN A 189 -14.69 -4.51 3.95
N SER A 190 -14.76 -3.34 4.61
CA SER A 190 -15.28 -2.10 4.01
C SER A 190 -14.91 -0.88 4.84
N TYR A 191 -14.93 0.29 4.21
CA TYR A 191 -14.70 1.58 4.88
C TYR A 191 -15.69 1.81 6.02
N ALA A 192 -16.98 1.70 5.76
CA ALA A 192 -18.03 1.92 6.75
C ALA A 192 -17.89 1.00 7.97
N ARG A 193 -17.55 -0.28 7.77
CA ARG A 193 -17.32 -1.23 8.85
C ARG A 193 -16.08 -0.87 9.67
N ALA A 194 -15.00 -0.49 9.01
CA ALA A 194 -13.77 -0.07 9.67
C ALA A 194 -13.98 1.20 10.51
N LEU A 195 -14.67 2.21 9.97
CA LEU A 195 -15.01 3.45 10.69
C LEU A 195 -15.86 3.21 11.92
N ARG A 196 -16.89 2.36 11.81
CA ARG A 196 -17.68 1.96 12.99
C ARG A 196 -16.88 1.22 14.05
N SER A 197 -15.87 0.44 13.65
CA SER A 197 -14.97 -0.20 14.61
C SER A 197 -14.04 0.82 15.27
N ALA A 198 -13.50 1.73 14.47
CA ALA A 198 -12.57 2.76 14.89
C ALA A 198 -13.11 3.64 16.04
N LEU A 199 -14.42 3.92 16.09
CA LEU A 199 -15.07 4.60 17.22
C LEU A 199 -14.82 3.95 18.59
N ARG A 200 -14.39 2.71 18.64
CA ARG A 200 -14.07 1.96 19.87
C ARG A 200 -12.58 1.74 20.08
N GLU A 201 -11.75 2.36 19.26
CA GLU A 201 -10.30 2.17 19.24
C GLU A 201 -9.55 3.33 19.89
N ASP A 202 -10.25 4.24 20.60
CA ASP A 202 -9.66 5.43 21.25
C ASP A 202 -8.80 6.26 20.29
N LEU A 203 -9.35 6.52 19.10
CA LEU A 203 -8.65 7.27 18.06
C LEU A 203 -8.80 8.79 18.26
N ASP A 204 -7.81 9.54 17.82
CA ASP A 204 -7.84 11.00 17.71
C ASP A 204 -8.00 11.47 16.27
N VAL A 205 -7.35 10.77 15.33
CA VAL A 205 -7.27 11.16 13.92
C VAL A 205 -7.59 9.97 13.04
N VAL A 206 -8.41 10.17 12.03
CA VAL A 206 -8.67 9.13 11.02
C VAL A 206 -8.41 9.67 9.61
N LEU A 207 -7.67 8.90 8.81
CA LEU A 207 -7.55 9.08 7.38
C LEU A 207 -8.44 8.06 6.67
N ILE A 208 -9.28 8.53 5.76
CA ILE A 208 -10.11 7.70 4.89
C ILE A 208 -9.59 7.89 3.48
N GLY A 209 -9.09 6.81 2.86
CA GLY A 209 -8.49 6.86 1.54
C GLY A 209 -9.43 7.39 0.47
N GLU A 210 -10.70 6.98 0.53
CA GLU A 210 -11.76 7.50 -0.34
C GLU A 210 -13.16 7.30 0.27
N MET A 211 -14.12 8.10 -0.20
CA MET A 211 -15.52 8.01 0.20
C MET A 211 -16.39 7.94 -1.06
N ARG A 212 -16.89 6.75 -1.40
CA ARG A 212 -17.71 6.53 -2.61
C ARG A 212 -19.17 6.26 -2.32
N ASP A 213 -19.52 5.94 -1.10
CA ASP A 213 -20.87 5.58 -0.69
C ASP A 213 -21.34 6.43 0.49
N LEU A 214 -22.67 6.55 0.62
CA LEU A 214 -23.31 7.38 1.64
C LEU A 214 -22.97 6.91 3.06
N GLU A 215 -22.92 5.59 3.28
CA GLU A 215 -22.64 5.01 4.60
C GLU A 215 -21.24 5.40 5.11
N THR A 216 -20.24 5.39 4.23
CA THR A 216 -18.89 5.84 4.54
C THR A 216 -18.85 7.34 4.84
N ILE A 217 -19.58 8.16 4.06
CA ILE A 217 -19.66 9.61 4.27
C ILE A 217 -20.34 9.93 5.63
N GLU A 218 -21.45 9.30 5.94
CA GLU A 218 -22.16 9.48 7.22
C GLU A 218 -21.28 9.08 8.42
N ALA A 219 -20.56 7.96 8.32
CA ALA A 219 -19.65 7.53 9.37
C ALA A 219 -18.48 8.51 9.57
N ALA A 220 -17.92 9.07 8.49
CA ALA A 220 -16.87 10.07 8.54
C ALA A 220 -17.34 11.38 9.19
N LEU A 221 -18.53 11.86 8.84
CA LEU A 221 -19.12 13.04 9.45
C LEU A 221 -19.41 12.83 10.93
N THR A 222 -19.94 11.67 11.31
CA THR A 222 -20.19 11.30 12.72
C THR A 222 -18.90 11.33 13.53
N LEU A 223 -17.79 10.81 13.00
CA LEU A 223 -16.48 10.89 13.65
C LEU A 223 -16.04 12.34 13.84
N ALA A 224 -16.17 13.19 12.84
CA ALA A 224 -15.79 14.59 12.92
C ALA A 224 -16.66 15.36 13.96
N GLU A 225 -17.96 15.08 14.04
CA GLU A 225 -18.89 15.67 15.01
C GLU A 225 -18.61 15.19 16.44
N THR A 226 -18.10 13.97 16.61
CA THR A 226 -17.82 13.40 17.94
C THR A 226 -16.42 13.70 18.48
N GLY A 227 -15.70 14.65 17.87
CA GLY A 227 -14.46 15.19 18.43
C GLY A 227 -13.17 14.66 17.82
N HIS A 228 -13.26 14.00 16.65
CA HIS A 228 -12.08 13.48 15.96
C HIS A 228 -11.68 14.35 14.76
N LEU A 229 -10.41 14.33 14.40
CA LEU A 229 -9.93 14.93 13.15
C LEU A 229 -10.03 13.90 12.03
N VAL A 230 -10.81 14.21 10.98
CA VAL A 230 -11.11 13.33 9.86
C VAL A 230 -10.59 13.91 8.56
#